data_8db242ccae66f3433785f3294b3c756a
#
_entry.id   8db242ccae66f3433785f3294b3c756a
#
_cell.length_a   1.000
_cell.length_b   1.000
_cell.length_c   1.000
_cell.angle_alpha   90.00
_cell.angle_beta   90.00
_cell.angle_gamma   90.00
#
_symmetry.space_group_name_H-M   'P 1'
#
loop_
_entity.id
_entity.type
_entity.pdbx_description
1 polymer ?
#
loop_
_entity_poly.entity_id
_entity_poly.type
_entity_poly.pdbx_seq_one_letter_code
_entity_poly.pdbx_strand_id
1 'polypeptide(L)'
;MKYQVGVIAGDGIGPEVVAEAQKVLNCVADKFGHEFEYENILMGGCSIDATGEPLTDHALEQALHSDAVLMGSIGGNTSTSPWYKLPPEKRPEAGLLKLRKSLNLFANLRPAYLYEELKEACPLRDDIIGTGFDMMIMRELTGGLYFGARKTSEVDGVVTAVDTLTYTENEIRRIAIKGFDIAMKRRKKVTSVDKANVLDSSRLWRKIVEEVAKDYPEVTYEHMLVDNCAMQLVKDPKQFDVILTENMFGDILSDEASMVTGSIGMLSSASLNDTKFGLYEPSGGSAPDIAGQGIANPIATILSAAMMLRYSFDLDKEADAVENVVKQVLKDGYRTIDIMPQEEDKKSAVEQVGTSQMGDLICERI
;
A
#
# COMPACT_ATOMS: atom_id res chain seq x y z
N MET A 1 17.26 -7.31 -19.36
CA MET A 1 17.83 -6.16 -18.60
C MET A 1 18.14 -6.65 -17.20
N LYS A 2 19.05 -5.97 -16.50
CA LYS A 2 19.46 -6.35 -15.12
C LYS A 2 19.03 -5.25 -14.16
N TYR A 3 18.43 -5.63 -13.03
CA TYR A 3 17.91 -4.73 -12.01
C TYR A 3 18.35 -5.20 -10.62
N GLN A 4 18.72 -4.25 -9.76
CA GLN A 4 19.06 -4.51 -8.37
C GLN A 4 17.87 -4.17 -7.47
N VAL A 5 17.28 -5.17 -6.84
CA VAL A 5 16.11 -5.04 -5.97
C VAL A 5 16.53 -5.19 -4.50
N GLY A 6 16.36 -4.13 -3.72
CA GLY A 6 16.45 -4.23 -2.27
C GLY A 6 15.25 -5.00 -1.72
N VAL A 7 15.47 -5.98 -0.86
CA VAL A 7 14.42 -6.82 -0.30
C VAL A 7 14.38 -6.67 1.22
N ILE A 8 13.29 -6.12 1.72
CA ILE A 8 12.99 -6.03 3.14
C ILE A 8 11.90 -7.06 3.46
N ALA A 9 12.30 -8.25 3.88
CA ALA A 9 11.33 -9.28 4.28
C ALA A 9 10.50 -8.82 5.48
N GLY A 10 11.13 -8.17 6.47
CA GLY A 10 10.48 -7.59 7.62
C GLY A 10 10.05 -8.61 8.66
N ASP A 11 8.86 -8.41 9.25
CA ASP A 11 8.35 -9.10 10.42
C ASP A 11 7.09 -9.94 10.09
N GLY A 12 6.75 -10.85 10.99
CA GLY A 12 5.49 -11.62 10.91
C GLY A 12 5.36 -12.44 9.63
N ILE A 13 4.30 -12.21 8.85
CA ILE A 13 4.07 -12.87 7.55
C ILE A 13 4.96 -12.32 6.43
N GLY A 14 5.67 -11.21 6.64
CA GLY A 14 6.47 -10.55 5.62
C GLY A 14 7.43 -11.48 4.88
N PRO A 15 8.25 -12.32 5.55
CA PRO A 15 9.15 -13.26 4.89
C PRO A 15 8.43 -14.25 3.96
N GLU A 16 7.23 -14.76 4.35
CA GLU A 16 6.45 -15.70 3.54
C GLU A 16 5.95 -15.05 2.25
N VAL A 17 5.32 -13.88 2.36
CA VAL A 17 4.68 -13.23 1.20
C VAL A 17 5.71 -12.61 0.24
N VAL A 18 6.87 -12.14 0.76
CA VAL A 18 7.98 -11.65 -0.07
C VAL A 18 8.64 -12.78 -0.86
N ALA A 19 8.81 -13.95 -0.25
CA ALA A 19 9.37 -15.11 -0.94
C ALA A 19 8.53 -15.48 -2.17
N GLU A 20 7.20 -15.41 -2.05
CA GLU A 20 6.31 -15.68 -3.19
C GLU A 20 6.38 -14.58 -4.27
N ALA A 21 6.50 -13.32 -3.88
CA ALA A 21 6.70 -12.23 -4.84
C ALA A 21 8.04 -12.35 -5.58
N GLN A 22 9.14 -12.72 -4.89
CA GLN A 22 10.42 -12.99 -5.53
C GLN A 22 10.35 -14.19 -6.48
N LYS A 23 9.63 -15.25 -6.09
CA LYS A 23 9.38 -16.42 -6.95
C LYS A 23 8.71 -16.00 -8.26
N VAL A 24 7.64 -15.19 -8.18
CA VAL A 24 6.93 -14.68 -9.36
C VAL A 24 7.82 -13.77 -10.22
N LEU A 25 8.62 -12.88 -9.61
CA LEU A 25 9.59 -12.06 -10.34
C LEU A 25 10.61 -12.92 -11.09
N ASN A 26 11.08 -14.03 -10.51
CA ASN A 26 11.99 -14.95 -11.18
C ASN A 26 11.32 -15.64 -12.38
N CYS A 27 10.05 -16.04 -12.26
CA CYS A 27 9.29 -16.60 -13.39
C CYS A 27 9.12 -15.56 -14.52
N VAL A 28 8.87 -14.29 -14.18
CA VAL A 28 8.86 -13.17 -15.14
C VAL A 28 10.22 -13.00 -15.80
N ALA A 29 11.32 -13.03 -15.01
CA ALA A 29 12.68 -12.89 -15.52
C ALA A 29 13.00 -13.97 -16.56
N ASP A 30 12.69 -15.22 -16.25
CA ASP A 30 12.91 -16.37 -17.16
C ASP A 30 12.11 -16.25 -18.46
N LYS A 31 10.83 -15.84 -18.36
CA LYS A 31 9.96 -15.71 -19.53
C LYS A 31 10.34 -14.56 -20.45
N PHE A 32 10.69 -13.40 -19.88
CA PHE A 32 10.91 -12.16 -20.65
C PHE A 32 12.38 -11.79 -20.85
N GLY A 33 13.32 -12.57 -20.30
CA GLY A 33 14.76 -12.38 -20.47
C GLY A 33 15.31 -11.22 -19.65
N HIS A 34 14.89 -11.11 -18.41
CA HIS A 34 15.41 -10.16 -17.43
C HIS A 34 16.28 -10.85 -16.38
N GLU A 35 16.96 -10.08 -15.54
CA GLU A 35 17.74 -10.53 -14.41
C GLU A 35 17.45 -9.62 -13.20
N PHE A 36 16.95 -10.19 -12.11
CA PHE A 36 16.76 -9.48 -10.85
C PHE A 36 17.80 -9.98 -9.83
N GLU A 37 18.64 -9.06 -9.35
CA GLU A 37 19.55 -9.31 -8.22
C GLU A 37 18.93 -8.80 -6.94
N TYR A 38 18.85 -9.66 -5.92
CA TYR A 38 18.20 -9.33 -4.66
C TYR A 38 19.24 -9.04 -3.58
N GLU A 39 19.12 -7.87 -2.94
CA GLU A 39 19.90 -7.51 -1.76
C GLU A 39 19.00 -7.50 -0.52
N ASN A 40 19.28 -8.40 0.43
CA ASN A 40 18.51 -8.48 1.66
C ASN A 40 18.85 -7.34 2.62
N ILE A 41 17.84 -6.60 3.03
CA ILE A 41 17.94 -5.42 3.90
C ILE A 41 17.18 -5.70 5.20
N LEU A 42 17.87 -5.57 6.34
CA LEU A 42 17.24 -5.75 7.65
C LEU A 42 16.52 -4.46 8.07
N MET A 43 15.21 -4.57 8.34
CA MET A 43 14.40 -3.48 8.90
C MET A 43 13.25 -4.04 9.72
N GLY A 44 12.83 -3.31 10.74
CA GLY A 44 11.71 -3.68 11.61
C GLY A 44 12.16 -4.33 12.93
N GLY A 45 11.30 -5.19 13.47
CA GLY A 45 11.57 -5.92 14.69
C GLY A 45 12.74 -6.89 14.54
N CYS A 46 12.84 -7.56 13.40
CA CYS A 46 13.97 -8.45 13.09
C CYS A 46 15.32 -7.70 13.10
N SER A 47 15.34 -6.44 12.67
CA SER A 47 16.55 -5.59 12.76
C SER A 47 16.84 -5.19 14.21
N ILE A 48 15.82 -4.86 15.00
CA ILE A 48 15.99 -4.55 16.43
C ILE A 48 16.57 -5.74 17.16
N ASP A 49 16.09 -6.95 16.91
CA ASP A 49 16.58 -8.17 17.55
C ASP A 49 18.05 -8.46 17.18
N ALA A 50 18.45 -8.16 15.94
CA ALA A 50 19.81 -8.41 15.46
C ALA A 50 20.82 -7.30 15.83
N THR A 51 20.39 -6.03 15.84
CA THR A 51 21.30 -4.86 15.91
C THR A 51 20.97 -3.86 17.01
N GLY A 52 19.80 -3.93 17.61
CA GLY A 52 19.27 -2.93 18.56
C GLY A 52 18.64 -1.70 17.89
N GLU A 53 18.58 -1.65 16.55
CA GLU A 53 18.02 -0.54 15.79
C GLU A 53 16.97 -1.01 14.78
N PRO A 54 15.86 -0.26 14.59
CA PRO A 54 14.82 -0.65 13.63
C PRO A 54 15.25 -0.50 12.17
N LEU A 55 16.22 0.37 11.88
CA LEU A 55 16.88 0.57 10.59
C LEU A 55 18.27 1.15 10.82
N THR A 56 19.31 0.38 10.54
CA THR A 56 20.70 0.83 10.62
C THR A 56 21.03 1.76 9.44
N ASP A 57 22.09 2.57 9.57
CA ASP A 57 22.56 3.40 8.47
C ASP A 57 23.06 2.56 7.29
N HIS A 58 23.70 1.40 7.56
CA HIS A 58 24.10 0.46 6.52
C HIS A 58 22.90 -0.09 5.72
N ALA A 59 21.82 -0.50 6.41
CA ALA A 59 20.60 -0.98 5.75
C ALA A 59 19.92 0.13 4.92
N LEU A 60 19.98 1.37 5.40
CA LEU A 60 19.51 2.52 4.63
C LEU A 60 20.36 2.76 3.37
N GLU A 61 21.68 2.65 3.47
CA GLU A 61 22.59 2.76 2.31
C GLU A 61 22.32 1.68 1.27
N GLN A 62 22.07 0.42 1.67
CA GLN A 62 21.67 -0.65 0.76
C GLN A 62 20.38 -0.30 0.00
N ALA A 63 19.37 0.23 0.71
CA ALA A 63 18.14 0.67 0.06
C ALA A 63 18.37 1.82 -0.95
N LEU A 64 19.23 2.78 -0.61
CA LEU A 64 19.58 3.91 -1.49
C LEU A 64 20.33 3.48 -2.76
N HIS A 65 21.06 2.36 -2.74
CA HIS A 65 21.82 1.84 -3.89
C HIS A 65 21.00 0.87 -4.76
N SER A 66 19.81 0.47 -4.33
CA SER A 66 18.91 -0.38 -5.12
C SER A 66 18.21 0.44 -6.21
N ASP A 67 17.76 -0.22 -7.28
CA ASP A 67 16.91 0.39 -8.31
C ASP A 67 15.46 0.56 -7.84
N ALA A 68 15.02 -0.34 -6.95
CA ALA A 68 13.74 -0.30 -6.26
C ALA A 68 13.81 -1.16 -4.99
N VAL A 69 12.86 -1.00 -4.07
CA VAL A 69 12.75 -1.81 -2.85
C VAL A 69 11.41 -2.56 -2.82
N LEU A 70 11.48 -3.88 -2.65
CA LEU A 70 10.32 -4.73 -2.36
C LEU A 70 10.30 -5.02 -0.85
N MET A 71 9.16 -4.78 -0.20
CA MET A 71 9.02 -4.95 1.24
C MET A 71 7.80 -5.85 1.57
N GLY A 72 7.94 -6.64 2.62
CA GLY A 72 6.85 -7.40 3.22
C GLY A 72 6.07 -6.56 4.23
N SER A 73 6.26 -6.84 5.51
CA SER A 73 5.54 -6.16 6.57
C SER A 73 6.43 -5.82 7.75
N ILE A 74 6.11 -4.76 8.48
CA ILE A 74 6.90 -4.27 9.61
C ILE A 74 6.01 -4.19 10.85
N GLY A 75 6.62 -4.53 12.01
CA GLY A 75 5.98 -4.43 13.30
C GLY A 75 5.45 -5.75 13.85
N GLY A 76 4.73 -5.68 14.95
CA GLY A 76 4.20 -6.84 15.66
C GLY A 76 2.97 -6.49 16.47
N ASN A 77 2.54 -7.40 17.31
CA ASN A 77 1.43 -7.15 18.21
C ASN A 77 1.82 -6.12 19.28
N THR A 78 1.13 -4.98 19.31
CA THR A 78 1.43 -3.85 20.21
C THR A 78 1.35 -4.18 21.70
N SER A 79 0.59 -5.22 22.07
CA SER A 79 0.41 -5.63 23.46
C SER A 79 1.42 -6.69 23.92
N THR A 80 1.92 -7.53 23.00
CA THR A 80 2.73 -8.70 23.35
C THR A 80 4.17 -8.64 22.87
N SER A 81 4.46 -7.95 21.75
CA SER A 81 5.81 -7.85 21.22
C SER A 81 6.74 -7.00 22.11
N PRO A 82 7.96 -7.45 22.37
CA PRO A 82 8.92 -6.74 23.25
C PRO A 82 9.31 -5.36 22.70
N TRP A 83 9.25 -5.17 21.40
CA TRP A 83 9.64 -3.93 20.73
C TRP A 83 8.81 -2.71 21.16
N TYR A 84 7.54 -2.92 21.56
CA TYR A 84 6.66 -1.81 22.00
C TYR A 84 6.93 -1.34 23.44
N LYS A 85 7.82 -2.04 24.17
CA LYS A 85 8.37 -1.55 25.45
C LYS A 85 9.51 -0.54 25.24
N LEU A 86 10.05 -0.46 24.01
CA LEU A 86 11.08 0.50 23.64
C LEU A 86 10.50 1.90 23.45
N PRO A 87 11.32 2.96 23.59
CA PRO A 87 10.92 4.31 23.23
C PRO A 87 10.43 4.38 21.80
N PRO A 88 9.48 5.29 21.45
CA PRO A 88 8.86 5.34 20.13
C PRO A 88 9.85 5.40 18.96
N GLU A 89 10.96 6.11 19.12
CA GLU A 89 12.03 6.26 18.12
C GLU A 89 12.85 4.99 17.85
N LYS A 90 12.69 3.96 18.68
CA LYS A 90 13.33 2.66 18.54
C LYS A 90 12.36 1.53 18.18
N ARG A 91 11.10 1.83 17.94
CA ARG A 91 10.10 0.84 17.52
C ARG A 91 10.21 0.54 16.03
N PRO A 92 9.69 -0.60 15.55
CA PRO A 92 9.75 -0.98 14.14
C PRO A 92 9.27 0.13 13.17
N GLU A 93 8.17 0.80 13.51
CA GLU A 93 7.56 1.85 12.69
C GLU A 93 8.48 3.07 12.51
N ALA A 94 9.36 3.36 13.47
CA ALA A 94 10.34 4.43 13.34
C ALA A 94 11.35 4.16 12.20
N GLY A 95 11.71 2.88 11.99
CA GLY A 95 12.53 2.45 10.86
C GLY A 95 11.84 2.74 9.53
N LEU A 96 10.56 2.39 9.41
CA LEU A 96 9.77 2.62 8.20
C LEU A 96 9.61 4.12 7.90
N LEU A 97 9.32 4.93 8.89
CA LEU A 97 9.22 6.38 8.72
C LEU A 97 10.58 7.00 8.33
N LYS A 98 11.69 6.54 8.94
CA LYS A 98 13.06 6.95 8.57
C LYS A 98 13.34 6.60 7.11
N LEU A 99 13.03 5.37 6.68
CA LEU A 99 13.23 4.90 5.30
C LEU A 99 12.46 5.77 4.31
N ARG A 100 11.14 5.91 4.48
CA ARG A 100 10.26 6.69 3.59
C ARG A 100 10.74 8.14 3.44
N LYS A 101 11.13 8.76 4.55
CA LYS A 101 11.66 10.13 4.56
C LYS A 101 13.01 10.24 3.83
N SER A 102 13.94 9.33 4.10
CA SER A 102 15.28 9.35 3.51
C SER A 102 15.25 9.11 2.00
N LEU A 103 14.32 8.29 1.51
CA LEU A 103 14.10 8.00 0.10
C LEU A 103 13.16 9.03 -0.58
N ASN A 104 12.66 10.03 0.16
CA ASN A 104 11.70 11.03 -0.30
C ASN A 104 10.45 10.42 -0.97
N LEU A 105 9.90 9.36 -0.42
CA LEU A 105 8.75 8.63 -0.94
C LEU A 105 7.45 9.33 -0.55
N PHE A 106 7.07 10.36 -1.27
CA PHE A 106 5.92 11.21 -0.89
C PHE A 106 4.58 10.77 -1.50
N ALA A 107 4.60 10.03 -2.61
CA ALA A 107 3.38 9.62 -3.31
C ALA A 107 3.11 8.13 -3.10
N ASN A 108 2.12 7.81 -2.26
CA ASN A 108 1.71 6.42 -2.04
C ASN A 108 0.45 6.12 -2.85
N LEU A 109 0.57 5.15 -3.74
CA LEU A 109 -0.46 4.64 -4.64
C LEU A 109 -1.03 3.36 -4.07
N ARG A 110 -2.33 3.34 -3.77
CA ARG A 110 -3.07 2.18 -3.26
C ARG A 110 -4.27 1.90 -4.16
N PRO A 111 -4.13 1.01 -5.16
CA PRO A 111 -5.25 0.61 -6.01
C PRO A 111 -6.24 -0.25 -5.23
N ALA A 112 -7.51 0.08 -5.27
CA ALA A 112 -8.59 -0.75 -4.74
C ALA A 112 -9.48 -1.21 -5.90
N TYR A 113 -9.30 -2.46 -6.29
CA TYR A 113 -9.99 -3.10 -7.40
C TYR A 113 -10.81 -4.29 -6.91
N LEU A 114 -12.10 -4.30 -7.17
CA LEU A 114 -12.95 -5.45 -6.89
C LEU A 114 -12.93 -6.41 -8.08
N TYR A 115 -12.29 -7.56 -7.89
CA TYR A 115 -12.33 -8.66 -8.84
C TYR A 115 -13.74 -9.26 -8.91
N GLU A 116 -14.22 -9.57 -10.10
CA GLU A 116 -15.54 -10.20 -10.27
C GLU A 116 -15.65 -11.52 -9.51
N GLU A 117 -14.56 -12.27 -9.49
CA GLU A 117 -14.39 -13.55 -8.81
C GLU A 117 -14.39 -13.44 -7.28
N LEU A 118 -14.21 -12.23 -6.73
CA LEU A 118 -14.20 -11.95 -5.29
C LEU A 118 -15.42 -11.16 -4.80
N LYS A 119 -16.43 -10.95 -5.64
CA LYS A 119 -17.66 -10.24 -5.23
C LYS A 119 -18.29 -10.84 -3.98
N GLU A 120 -18.20 -12.13 -3.80
CA GLU A 120 -18.74 -12.85 -2.65
C GLU A 120 -17.95 -12.65 -1.35
N ALA A 121 -16.67 -12.28 -1.44
CA ALA A 121 -15.89 -11.87 -0.28
C ALA A 121 -16.13 -10.40 0.09
N CYS A 122 -16.71 -9.60 -0.81
CA CYS A 122 -17.07 -8.21 -0.57
C CYS A 122 -18.22 -8.11 0.44
N PRO A 123 -18.12 -7.29 1.49
CA PRO A 123 -19.17 -7.14 2.48
C PRO A 123 -20.36 -6.29 2.01
N LEU A 124 -20.25 -5.66 0.83
CA LEU A 124 -21.31 -4.80 0.28
C LEU A 124 -22.33 -5.61 -0.49
N ARG A 125 -23.55 -5.09 -0.53
CA ARG A 125 -24.67 -5.66 -1.31
C ARG A 125 -24.41 -5.57 -2.81
N ASP A 126 -24.93 -6.53 -3.56
CA ASP A 126 -24.79 -6.61 -5.03
C ASP A 126 -25.27 -5.37 -5.77
N ASP A 127 -26.36 -4.71 -5.32
CA ASP A 127 -26.87 -3.48 -5.92
C ASP A 127 -25.91 -2.28 -5.74
N ILE A 128 -25.08 -2.27 -4.69
CA ILE A 128 -24.01 -1.29 -4.46
C ILE A 128 -22.81 -1.61 -5.34
N ILE A 129 -22.38 -2.86 -5.36
CA ILE A 129 -21.21 -3.34 -6.11
C ILE A 129 -21.45 -3.19 -7.63
N GLY A 130 -22.62 -3.60 -8.12
CA GLY A 130 -22.95 -3.63 -9.55
C GLY A 130 -21.95 -4.50 -10.34
N THR A 131 -21.30 -3.88 -11.33
CA THR A 131 -20.25 -4.56 -12.14
C THR A 131 -18.85 -4.52 -11.54
N GLY A 132 -18.70 -4.08 -10.28
CA GLY A 132 -17.41 -3.87 -9.63
C GLY A 132 -16.99 -2.40 -9.65
N PHE A 133 -15.84 -2.14 -9.06
CA PHE A 133 -15.22 -0.82 -9.02
C PHE A 133 -13.71 -0.93 -9.13
N ASP A 134 -13.11 0.16 -9.58
CA ASP A 134 -11.66 0.32 -9.74
C ASP A 134 -11.31 1.75 -9.32
N MET A 135 -10.67 1.93 -8.20
CA MET A 135 -10.24 3.23 -7.71
C MET A 135 -8.77 3.23 -7.29
N MET A 136 -8.15 4.39 -7.36
CA MET A 136 -6.79 4.63 -6.89
C MET A 136 -6.80 5.63 -5.75
N ILE A 137 -6.27 5.24 -4.59
CA ILE A 137 -6.07 6.17 -3.48
C ILE A 137 -4.63 6.69 -3.55
N MET A 138 -4.53 8.01 -3.77
CA MET A 138 -3.28 8.78 -3.80
C MET A 138 -3.09 9.44 -2.44
N ARG A 139 -2.24 8.84 -1.59
CA ARG A 139 -1.93 9.30 -0.25
C ARG A 139 -0.61 10.06 -0.26
N GLU A 140 -0.61 11.31 0.23
CA GLU A 140 0.64 11.96 0.58
C GLU A 140 1.29 11.22 1.77
N LEU A 141 2.58 10.91 1.72
CA LEU A 141 3.17 9.90 2.61
C LEU A 141 4.24 10.46 3.56
N THR A 142 4.76 11.67 3.34
CA THR A 142 5.94 12.21 4.07
C THR A 142 5.66 13.49 4.85
N GLY A 143 4.42 13.95 4.86
CA GLY A 143 3.95 15.10 5.61
C GLY A 143 2.89 14.76 6.66
N GLY A 144 2.20 15.79 7.11
CA GLY A 144 1.04 15.68 7.97
C GLY A 144 1.33 15.30 9.43
N LEU A 145 0.35 14.64 10.04
CA LEU A 145 0.37 14.31 11.47
C LEU A 145 1.50 13.34 11.83
N TYR A 146 1.82 12.39 10.94
CA TYR A 146 2.81 11.34 11.23
C TYR A 146 4.26 11.85 11.25
N PHE A 147 4.52 12.99 10.61
CA PHE A 147 5.84 13.63 10.56
C PHE A 147 5.93 14.95 11.32
N GLY A 148 4.82 15.41 11.89
CA GLY A 148 4.75 16.62 12.68
C GLY A 148 5.44 16.51 14.04
N ALA A 149 5.66 17.65 14.67
CA ALA A 149 6.17 17.70 16.02
C ALA A 149 5.19 17.08 17.01
N ARG A 150 5.72 16.27 17.92
CA ARG A 150 4.93 15.60 18.97
C ARG A 150 5.60 15.74 20.32
N LYS A 151 4.78 15.88 21.36
CA LYS A 151 5.27 16.02 22.74
C LYS A 151 4.22 15.53 23.74
N THR A 152 4.67 14.76 24.70
CA THR A 152 3.91 14.50 25.93
C THR A 152 4.60 15.23 27.08
N SER A 153 3.88 16.03 27.85
CA SER A 153 4.40 16.80 28.97
C SER A 153 3.34 16.97 30.04
N GLU A 154 3.75 17.34 31.23
CA GLU A 154 2.83 17.74 32.28
C GLU A 154 2.61 19.26 32.20
N VAL A 155 1.35 19.68 32.13
CA VAL A 155 0.90 21.09 32.11
C VAL A 155 -0.10 21.24 33.26
N ASP A 156 0.19 22.10 34.21
CA ASP A 156 -0.64 22.37 35.40
C ASP A 156 -1.03 21.10 36.18
N GLY A 157 -0.08 20.14 36.32
CA GLY A 157 -0.31 18.89 37.01
C GLY A 157 -1.08 17.83 36.19
N VAL A 158 -1.38 18.10 34.91
CA VAL A 158 -2.10 17.20 34.00
C VAL A 158 -1.19 16.72 32.88
N VAL A 159 -1.13 15.40 32.65
CA VAL A 159 -0.39 14.83 31.51
C VAL A 159 -1.12 15.21 30.21
N THR A 160 -0.40 15.92 29.34
CA THR A 160 -0.92 16.45 28.08
C THR A 160 -0.08 15.96 26.92
N ALA A 161 -0.70 15.37 25.90
CA ALA A 161 -0.07 14.96 24.66
C ALA A 161 -0.50 15.91 23.51
N VAL A 162 0.45 16.29 22.67
CA VAL A 162 0.24 17.13 21.49
C VAL A 162 0.90 16.49 20.28
N ASP A 163 0.12 16.35 19.22
CA ASP A 163 0.59 16.01 17.88
C ASP A 163 0.25 17.17 16.92
N THR A 164 1.19 17.53 16.07
CA THR A 164 1.04 18.69 15.17
C THR A 164 0.87 18.22 13.73
N LEU A 165 -0.24 18.58 13.10
CA LEU A 165 -0.48 18.36 11.69
C LEU A 165 0.08 19.58 10.91
N THR A 166 1.05 19.33 10.02
CA THR A 166 1.70 20.37 9.23
C THR A 166 1.80 19.96 7.77
N TYR A 167 1.39 20.83 6.87
CA TYR A 167 1.61 20.73 5.43
C TYR A 167 2.11 22.05 4.86
N THR A 168 3.09 21.94 3.98
CA THR A 168 3.57 23.07 3.16
C THR A 168 2.89 23.05 1.80
N GLU A 169 2.87 24.21 1.13
CA GLU A 169 2.39 24.32 -0.26
C GLU A 169 3.10 23.34 -1.20
N ASN A 170 4.42 23.16 -1.05
CA ASN A 170 5.21 22.30 -1.91
C ASN A 170 4.83 20.81 -1.76
N GLU A 171 4.59 20.35 -0.53
CA GLU A 171 4.15 18.97 -0.28
C GLU A 171 2.80 18.70 -0.91
N ILE A 172 1.86 19.63 -0.77
CA ILE A 172 0.52 19.49 -1.37
C ILE A 172 0.62 19.52 -2.91
N ARG A 173 1.38 20.45 -3.46
CA ARG A 173 1.51 20.65 -4.91
C ARG A 173 2.09 19.42 -5.59
N ARG A 174 3.18 18.84 -5.05
CA ARG A 174 3.82 17.66 -5.66
C ARG A 174 2.89 16.43 -5.68
N ILE A 175 2.13 16.19 -4.60
CA ILE A 175 1.19 15.06 -4.58
C ILE A 175 -0.04 15.34 -5.46
N ALA A 176 -0.51 16.58 -5.54
CA ALA A 176 -1.59 16.96 -6.43
C ALA A 176 -1.21 16.71 -7.89
N ILE A 177 -0.04 17.16 -8.34
CA ILE A 177 0.48 16.90 -9.69
C ILE A 177 0.47 15.39 -9.98
N LYS A 178 1.05 14.56 -9.10
CA LYS A 178 1.04 13.09 -9.27
C LYS A 178 -0.38 12.52 -9.34
N GLY A 179 -1.31 13.02 -8.52
CA GLY A 179 -2.72 12.58 -8.53
C GLY A 179 -3.43 12.91 -9.84
N PHE A 180 -3.21 14.11 -10.39
CA PHE A 180 -3.76 14.50 -11.69
C PHE A 180 -3.09 13.76 -12.85
N ASP A 181 -1.78 13.51 -12.81
CA ASP A 181 -1.06 12.67 -13.79
C ASP A 181 -1.62 11.24 -13.85
N ILE A 182 -1.89 10.65 -12.69
CA ILE A 182 -2.53 9.33 -12.61
C ILE A 182 -3.96 9.39 -13.17
N ALA A 183 -4.74 10.40 -12.83
CA ALA A 183 -6.10 10.56 -13.33
C ALA A 183 -6.15 10.69 -14.87
N MET A 184 -5.15 11.37 -15.48
CA MET A 184 -5.02 11.48 -16.95
C MET A 184 -4.90 10.11 -17.64
N LYS A 185 -4.30 9.14 -16.96
CA LYS A 185 -4.13 7.75 -17.45
C LYS A 185 -5.31 6.85 -17.10
N ARG A 186 -6.29 7.36 -16.34
CA ARG A 186 -7.48 6.64 -15.86
C ARG A 186 -8.75 7.28 -16.43
N ARG A 187 -9.81 7.36 -15.62
CA ARG A 187 -11.13 7.91 -16.04
C ARG A 187 -11.23 9.43 -15.94
N LYS A 188 -10.11 10.12 -15.70
CA LYS A 188 -10.00 11.58 -15.66
C LYS A 188 -10.89 12.24 -14.60
N LYS A 189 -11.00 11.62 -13.42
CA LYS A 189 -11.71 12.19 -12.28
C LYS A 189 -10.84 12.16 -11.02
N VAL A 190 -10.75 13.29 -10.31
CA VAL A 190 -10.08 13.42 -9.01
C VAL A 190 -11.10 13.83 -7.94
N THR A 191 -11.21 13.05 -6.87
CA THR A 191 -11.91 13.44 -5.65
C THR A 191 -10.86 13.83 -4.60
N SER A 192 -10.69 15.13 -4.38
CA SER A 192 -9.77 15.67 -3.37
C SER A 192 -10.42 15.62 -2.00
N VAL A 193 -9.84 14.83 -1.09
CA VAL A 193 -10.42 14.55 0.23
C VAL A 193 -9.66 15.27 1.34
N ASP A 194 -10.39 15.96 2.20
CA ASP A 194 -9.86 16.84 3.23
C ASP A 194 -10.83 17.06 4.42
N LYS A 195 -10.48 17.92 5.36
CA LYS A 195 -11.33 18.37 6.47
C LYS A 195 -11.37 19.92 6.55
N ALA A 196 -11.57 20.59 5.41
CA ALA A 196 -11.46 22.05 5.27
C ALA A 196 -12.48 22.85 6.10
N ASN A 197 -13.59 22.23 6.50
CA ASN A 197 -14.57 22.85 7.39
C ASN A 197 -13.99 23.10 8.81
N VAL A 198 -12.88 22.42 9.19
CA VAL A 198 -12.26 22.53 10.52
C VAL A 198 -10.79 22.94 10.42
N LEU A 199 -9.97 22.33 9.54
CA LEU A 199 -8.52 22.41 9.56
C LEU A 199 -7.97 23.48 8.58
N ASP A 200 -7.02 24.29 9.04
CA ASP A 200 -6.28 25.24 8.20
C ASP A 200 -5.43 24.54 7.13
N SER A 201 -4.78 23.44 7.48
CA SER A 201 -4.02 22.61 6.53
C SER A 201 -4.88 22.10 5.38
N SER A 202 -6.12 21.70 5.67
CA SER A 202 -7.09 21.28 4.64
C SER A 202 -7.60 22.43 3.78
N ARG A 203 -7.72 23.64 4.32
CA ARG A 203 -8.04 24.84 3.52
C ARG A 203 -6.90 25.18 2.56
N LEU A 204 -5.65 25.08 3.00
CA LEU A 204 -4.47 25.21 2.13
C LEU A 204 -4.46 24.11 1.08
N TRP A 205 -4.77 22.84 1.46
CA TRP A 205 -4.86 21.70 0.55
C TRP A 205 -5.80 22.02 -0.63
N ARG A 206 -7.04 22.45 -0.36
CA ARG A 206 -8.01 22.80 -1.41
C ARG A 206 -7.47 23.87 -2.34
N LYS A 207 -6.95 24.97 -1.78
CA LYS A 207 -6.39 26.06 -2.57
C LYS A 207 -5.33 25.58 -3.57
N ILE A 208 -4.38 24.74 -3.12
CA ILE A 208 -3.30 24.25 -3.97
C ILE A 208 -3.80 23.26 -5.00
N VAL A 209 -4.72 22.34 -4.63
CA VAL A 209 -5.36 21.42 -5.58
C VAL A 209 -6.10 22.18 -6.68
N GLU A 210 -6.84 23.24 -6.33
CA GLU A 210 -7.52 24.12 -7.30
C GLU A 210 -6.55 24.84 -8.24
N GLU A 211 -5.37 25.23 -7.75
CA GLU A 211 -4.31 25.82 -8.58
C GLU A 211 -3.75 24.81 -9.57
N VAL A 212 -3.41 23.58 -9.12
CA VAL A 212 -2.88 22.52 -9.96
C VAL A 212 -3.91 22.05 -10.99
N ALA A 213 -5.19 21.94 -10.62
CA ALA A 213 -6.25 21.53 -11.52
C ALA A 213 -6.36 22.38 -12.80
N LYS A 214 -5.92 23.64 -12.76
CA LYS A 214 -5.94 24.52 -13.94
C LYS A 214 -5.04 24.05 -15.07
N ASP A 215 -3.99 23.29 -14.75
CA ASP A 215 -3.05 22.70 -15.71
C ASP A 215 -3.58 21.40 -16.32
N TYR A 216 -4.70 20.86 -15.79
CA TYR A 216 -5.32 19.60 -16.23
C TYR A 216 -6.79 19.78 -16.67
N PRO A 217 -7.08 20.56 -17.71
CA PRO A 217 -8.44 20.90 -18.11
C PRO A 217 -9.31 19.69 -18.54
N GLU A 218 -8.69 18.55 -18.83
CA GLU A 218 -9.39 17.30 -19.16
C GLU A 218 -9.83 16.49 -17.95
N VAL A 219 -9.33 16.82 -16.75
CA VAL A 219 -9.64 16.10 -15.51
C VAL A 219 -10.74 16.85 -14.77
N THR A 220 -11.84 16.16 -14.51
CA THR A 220 -12.86 16.68 -13.60
C THR A 220 -12.41 16.48 -12.16
N TYR A 221 -12.63 17.48 -11.29
CA TYR A 221 -12.31 17.34 -9.88
C TYR A 221 -13.44 17.86 -8.99
N GLU A 222 -13.49 17.30 -7.80
CA GLU A 222 -14.39 17.73 -6.73
C GLU A 222 -13.68 17.67 -5.39
N HIS A 223 -14.12 18.48 -4.44
CA HIS A 223 -13.69 18.37 -3.05
C HIS A 223 -14.72 17.61 -2.22
N MET A 224 -14.25 16.71 -1.37
CA MET A 224 -15.09 15.95 -0.47
C MET A 224 -14.52 15.98 0.96
N LEU A 225 -15.36 16.16 1.96
CA LEU A 225 -14.92 16.01 3.36
C LEU A 225 -14.65 14.54 3.64
N VAL A 226 -13.61 14.24 4.43
CA VAL A 226 -13.15 12.86 4.71
C VAL A 226 -14.23 11.99 5.32
N ASP A 227 -15.04 12.52 6.23
CA ASP A 227 -16.18 11.81 6.82
C ASP A 227 -17.26 11.45 5.78
N ASN A 228 -17.50 12.33 4.81
CA ASN A 228 -18.39 12.01 3.69
C ASN A 228 -17.75 10.97 2.75
N CYS A 229 -16.43 11.07 2.48
CA CYS A 229 -15.73 10.10 1.65
C CYS A 229 -15.84 8.68 2.24
N ALA A 230 -15.62 8.52 3.54
CA ALA A 230 -15.79 7.24 4.23
C ALA A 230 -17.22 6.68 4.06
N MET A 231 -18.24 7.51 4.22
CA MET A 231 -19.62 7.08 3.97
C MET A 231 -19.86 6.69 2.50
N GLN A 232 -19.27 7.43 1.55
CA GLN A 232 -19.47 7.18 0.11
C GLN A 232 -18.70 5.93 -0.37
N LEU A 233 -17.57 5.58 0.23
CA LEU A 233 -16.85 4.32 -0.06
C LEU A 233 -17.75 3.09 0.18
N VAL A 234 -18.57 3.13 1.21
CA VAL A 234 -19.53 2.05 1.53
C VAL A 234 -20.83 2.17 0.72
N LYS A 235 -21.26 3.40 0.41
CA LYS A 235 -22.55 3.65 -0.23
C LYS A 235 -22.53 3.53 -1.75
N ASP A 236 -21.47 4.05 -2.39
CA ASP A 236 -21.28 4.03 -3.84
C ASP A 236 -19.79 4.14 -4.21
N PRO A 237 -19.00 3.07 -4.02
CA PRO A 237 -17.57 3.07 -4.34
C PRO A 237 -17.27 3.32 -5.82
N LYS A 238 -18.22 3.04 -6.71
CA LYS A 238 -18.08 3.19 -8.18
C LYS A 238 -17.90 4.63 -8.63
N GLN A 239 -18.32 5.61 -7.83
CA GLN A 239 -18.19 7.03 -8.16
C GLN A 239 -16.73 7.52 -8.18
N PHE A 240 -15.82 6.81 -7.50
CA PHE A 240 -14.42 7.21 -7.36
C PHE A 240 -13.54 6.68 -8.49
N ASP A 241 -12.64 7.52 -9.00
CA ASP A 241 -11.55 7.14 -9.88
C ASP A 241 -10.21 7.32 -9.16
N VAL A 242 -9.82 8.56 -8.86
CA VAL A 242 -8.64 8.88 -8.04
C VAL A 242 -9.10 9.66 -6.81
N ILE A 243 -8.83 9.10 -5.63
CA ILE A 243 -8.99 9.79 -4.35
C ILE A 243 -7.63 10.37 -3.98
N LEU A 244 -7.53 11.70 -3.94
CA LEU A 244 -6.31 12.42 -3.59
C LEU A 244 -6.45 12.99 -2.17
N THR A 245 -5.53 12.60 -1.26
CA THR A 245 -5.69 12.98 0.15
C THR A 245 -4.36 13.02 0.91
N GLU A 246 -4.41 13.62 2.09
CA GLU A 246 -3.29 13.72 3.02
C GLU A 246 -2.97 12.37 3.70
N ASN A 247 -1.89 12.33 4.48
CA ASN A 247 -1.29 11.11 5.01
C ASN A 247 -2.25 10.27 5.87
N MET A 248 -2.77 10.84 6.97
CA MET A 248 -3.62 10.11 7.91
C MET A 248 -4.97 9.71 7.30
N PHE A 249 -5.61 10.60 6.54
CA PHE A 249 -6.88 10.27 5.89
C PHE A 249 -6.69 9.22 4.81
N GLY A 250 -5.59 9.29 4.06
CA GLY A 250 -5.24 8.29 3.05
C GLY A 250 -4.98 6.91 3.63
N ASP A 251 -4.39 6.83 4.82
CA ASP A 251 -4.19 5.58 5.55
C ASP A 251 -5.54 4.93 5.89
N ILE A 252 -6.41 5.68 6.56
CA ILE A 252 -7.71 5.18 7.02
C ILE A 252 -8.62 4.78 5.84
N LEU A 253 -8.74 5.68 4.84
CA LEU A 253 -9.62 5.44 3.69
C LEU A 253 -9.14 4.29 2.80
N SER A 254 -7.83 4.05 2.68
CA SER A 254 -7.33 2.92 1.90
C SER A 254 -7.55 1.59 2.59
N ASP A 255 -7.46 1.53 3.92
CA ASP A 255 -7.78 0.32 4.68
C ASP A 255 -9.28 0.02 4.62
N GLU A 256 -10.14 1.05 4.71
CA GLU A 256 -11.58 0.91 4.46
C GLU A 256 -11.86 0.39 3.04
N ALA A 257 -11.23 0.98 2.02
CA ALA A 257 -11.38 0.54 0.64
C ALA A 257 -10.90 -0.90 0.42
N SER A 258 -9.87 -1.36 1.14
CA SER A 258 -9.39 -2.74 1.07
C SER A 258 -10.46 -3.73 1.55
N MET A 259 -11.12 -3.41 2.66
CA MET A 259 -12.21 -4.25 3.18
C MET A 259 -13.42 -4.29 2.24
N VAL A 260 -13.67 -3.19 1.54
CA VAL A 260 -14.72 -3.13 0.50
C VAL A 260 -14.36 -4.00 -0.72
N THR A 261 -13.07 -4.27 -0.99
CA THR A 261 -12.64 -5.22 -2.03
C THR A 261 -12.64 -6.69 -1.57
N GLY A 262 -12.91 -6.95 -0.31
CA GLY A 262 -13.03 -8.28 0.27
C GLY A 262 -11.90 -8.71 1.20
N SER A 263 -10.67 -8.22 1.03
CA SER A 263 -9.53 -8.51 1.93
C SER A 263 -8.40 -7.52 1.78
N ILE A 264 -7.77 -7.15 2.90
CA ILE A 264 -6.52 -6.38 2.93
C ILE A 264 -5.37 -7.13 2.23
N GLY A 265 -5.42 -8.46 2.15
CA GLY A 265 -4.48 -9.32 1.41
C GLY A 265 -4.50 -9.12 -0.11
N MET A 266 -5.45 -8.32 -0.62
CA MET A 266 -5.55 -7.95 -2.04
C MET A 266 -5.04 -6.52 -2.33
N LEU A 267 -4.71 -5.73 -1.31
CA LEU A 267 -4.33 -4.32 -1.46
C LEU A 267 -2.83 -4.17 -1.65
N SER A 268 -2.40 -4.06 -2.90
CA SER A 268 -1.02 -3.68 -3.26
C SER A 268 -0.76 -2.18 -3.02
N SER A 269 0.52 -1.81 -2.93
CA SER A 269 0.92 -0.42 -2.71
C SER A 269 2.27 -0.12 -3.35
N ALA A 270 2.41 1.11 -3.86
CA ALA A 270 3.65 1.69 -4.34
C ALA A 270 3.89 3.05 -3.67
N SER A 271 5.04 3.25 -3.09
CA SER A 271 5.48 4.54 -2.56
C SER A 271 6.57 5.10 -3.46
N LEU A 272 6.30 6.22 -4.11
CA LEU A 272 7.13 6.78 -5.18
C LEU A 272 7.71 8.14 -4.78
N ASN A 273 8.86 8.48 -5.36
CA ASN A 273 9.44 9.82 -5.31
C ASN A 273 9.35 10.53 -6.69
N ASP A 274 10.16 11.57 -6.89
CA ASP A 274 10.19 12.32 -8.15
C ASP A 274 10.92 11.59 -9.28
N THR A 275 11.63 10.51 -8.96
CA THR A 275 12.34 9.67 -9.94
C THR A 275 11.53 8.42 -10.27
N LYS A 276 12.19 7.41 -10.84
CA LYS A 276 11.60 6.07 -11.02
C LYS A 276 11.75 5.17 -9.79
N PHE A 277 12.48 5.62 -8.77
CA PHE A 277 12.65 4.84 -7.56
C PHE A 277 11.34 4.71 -6.77
N GLY A 278 11.07 3.51 -6.27
CA GLY A 278 9.91 3.22 -5.45
C GLY A 278 10.16 2.15 -4.40
N LEU A 279 9.32 2.19 -3.36
CA LEU A 279 9.15 1.14 -2.35
C LEU A 279 7.79 0.48 -2.60
N TYR A 280 7.78 -0.84 -2.69
CA TYR A 280 6.61 -1.65 -3.06
C TYR A 280 6.31 -2.62 -1.94
N GLU A 281 5.12 -2.49 -1.34
CA GLU A 281 4.73 -3.25 -0.15
C GLU A 281 3.23 -3.55 -0.15
N PRO A 282 2.75 -4.66 0.42
CA PRO A 282 1.33 -4.84 0.69
C PRO A 282 0.88 -3.82 1.73
N SER A 283 -0.37 -3.37 1.68
CA SER A 283 -0.91 -2.43 2.67
C SER A 283 -1.30 -3.10 4.00
N GLY A 284 -1.24 -4.42 4.06
CA GLY A 284 -1.53 -5.20 5.28
C GLY A 284 -0.41 -5.10 6.32
N GLY A 285 -0.78 -5.40 7.57
CA GLY A 285 0.17 -5.50 8.69
C GLY A 285 0.93 -6.83 8.72
N SER A 286 1.76 -7.01 9.73
CA SER A 286 2.61 -8.18 9.91
C SER A 286 1.89 -9.47 10.35
N ALA A 287 0.62 -9.39 10.76
CA ALA A 287 -0.22 -10.52 11.18
C ALA A 287 0.53 -11.61 11.97
N PRO A 288 1.13 -11.25 13.13
CA PRO A 288 2.03 -12.15 13.86
C PRO A 288 1.33 -13.41 14.39
N ASP A 289 0.02 -13.42 14.47
CA ASP A 289 -0.84 -14.53 14.89
C ASP A 289 -0.90 -15.66 13.86
N ILE A 290 -0.68 -15.38 12.59
CA ILE A 290 -0.67 -16.37 11.51
C ILE A 290 0.72 -16.57 10.89
N ALA A 291 1.73 -15.87 11.35
CA ALA A 291 3.10 -15.98 10.85
C ALA A 291 3.65 -17.40 10.95
N GLY A 292 4.28 -17.90 9.90
CA GLY A 292 4.86 -19.25 9.81
C GLY A 292 3.83 -20.35 9.61
N GLN A 293 2.54 -20.05 9.45
CA GLN A 293 1.50 -21.05 9.20
C GLN A 293 1.28 -21.33 7.71
N GLY A 294 1.86 -20.57 6.81
CA GLY A 294 1.73 -20.74 5.36
C GLY A 294 0.32 -20.51 4.83
N ILE A 295 -0.48 -19.67 5.52
CA ILE A 295 -1.87 -19.36 5.14
C ILE A 295 -2.08 -17.91 4.71
N ALA A 296 -1.06 -17.06 4.87
CA ALA A 296 -1.12 -15.65 4.48
C ALA A 296 -1.34 -15.52 2.96
N ASN A 297 -2.17 -14.56 2.56
CA ASN A 297 -2.40 -14.26 1.15
C ASN A 297 -1.20 -13.48 0.56
N PRO A 298 -0.46 -14.01 -0.44
CA PRO A 298 0.69 -13.33 -1.01
C PRO A 298 0.33 -12.37 -2.16
N ILE A 299 -0.94 -12.33 -2.59
CA ILE A 299 -1.37 -11.63 -3.82
C ILE A 299 -1.07 -10.13 -3.73
N ALA A 300 -1.31 -9.49 -2.60
CA ALA A 300 -1.00 -8.05 -2.44
C ALA A 300 0.50 -7.76 -2.67
N THR A 301 1.41 -8.60 -2.15
CA THR A 301 2.86 -8.44 -2.35
C THR A 301 3.26 -8.73 -3.80
N ILE A 302 2.67 -9.76 -4.42
CA ILE A 302 2.87 -10.08 -5.84
C ILE A 302 2.40 -8.93 -6.74
N LEU A 303 1.23 -8.36 -6.46
CA LEU A 303 0.73 -7.19 -7.20
C LEU A 303 1.57 -5.93 -6.92
N SER A 304 2.13 -5.78 -5.71
CA SER A 304 3.09 -4.71 -5.43
C SER A 304 4.37 -4.88 -6.26
N ALA A 305 4.85 -6.12 -6.43
CA ALA A 305 5.95 -6.41 -7.35
C ALA A 305 5.58 -6.11 -8.81
N ALA A 306 4.35 -6.36 -9.25
CA ALA A 306 3.87 -5.92 -10.57
C ALA A 306 3.88 -4.38 -10.72
N MET A 307 3.50 -3.65 -9.67
CA MET A 307 3.64 -2.19 -9.66
C MET A 307 5.12 -1.76 -9.76
N MET A 308 6.07 -2.49 -9.14
CA MET A 308 7.51 -2.24 -9.28
C MET A 308 7.97 -2.41 -10.73
N LEU A 309 7.55 -3.49 -11.39
CA LEU A 309 7.83 -3.70 -12.82
C LEU A 309 7.34 -2.52 -13.65
N ARG A 310 6.14 -2.02 -13.40
CA ARG A 310 5.50 -0.92 -14.15
C ARG A 310 6.13 0.44 -13.86
N TYR A 311 6.27 0.82 -12.59
CA TYR A 311 6.62 2.20 -12.22
C TYR A 311 8.11 2.46 -12.08
N SER A 312 8.90 1.48 -11.62
CA SER A 312 10.36 1.63 -11.50
C SER A 312 11.11 1.17 -12.74
N PHE A 313 10.63 0.10 -13.40
CA PHE A 313 11.40 -0.54 -14.47
C PHE A 313 10.84 -0.31 -15.88
N ASP A 314 9.67 0.36 -16.03
CA ASP A 314 8.94 0.55 -17.30
C ASP A 314 8.66 -0.77 -18.04
N LEU A 315 8.40 -1.84 -17.30
CA LEU A 315 8.09 -3.18 -17.77
C LEU A 315 6.57 -3.42 -17.75
N ASP A 316 5.81 -2.66 -18.54
CA ASP A 316 4.35 -2.72 -18.55
C ASP A 316 3.80 -4.08 -18.97
N LYS A 317 4.43 -4.75 -19.93
CA LYS A 317 3.99 -6.06 -20.43
C LYS A 317 4.17 -7.15 -19.38
N GLU A 318 5.26 -7.08 -18.64
CA GLU A 318 5.59 -7.98 -17.54
C GLU A 318 4.63 -7.78 -16.37
N ALA A 319 4.33 -6.51 -16.04
CA ALA A 319 3.33 -6.16 -15.03
C ALA A 319 1.94 -6.66 -15.42
N ASP A 320 1.50 -6.42 -16.66
CA ASP A 320 0.22 -6.91 -17.19
C ASP A 320 0.15 -8.44 -17.15
N ALA A 321 1.25 -9.14 -17.43
CA ALA A 321 1.30 -10.60 -17.37
C ALA A 321 1.02 -11.09 -15.95
N VAL A 322 1.65 -10.51 -14.92
CA VAL A 322 1.41 -10.86 -13.51
C VAL A 322 -0.05 -10.56 -13.11
N GLU A 323 -0.55 -9.35 -13.41
CA GLU A 323 -1.92 -8.94 -13.07
C GLU A 323 -2.97 -9.84 -13.73
N ASN A 324 -2.77 -10.20 -15.01
CA ASN A 324 -3.68 -11.08 -15.74
C ASN A 324 -3.65 -12.52 -15.20
N VAL A 325 -2.48 -13.01 -14.81
CA VAL A 325 -2.36 -14.35 -14.22
C VAL A 325 -3.02 -14.42 -12.86
N VAL A 326 -2.89 -13.38 -12.02
CA VAL A 326 -3.63 -13.30 -10.75
C VAL A 326 -5.13 -13.40 -10.99
N LYS A 327 -5.67 -12.65 -11.96
CA LYS A 327 -7.10 -12.76 -12.36
C LYS A 327 -7.45 -14.18 -12.81
N GLN A 328 -6.59 -14.83 -13.58
CA GLN A 328 -6.86 -16.19 -14.07
C GLN A 328 -6.86 -17.22 -12.94
N VAL A 329 -5.92 -17.14 -11.99
CA VAL A 329 -5.90 -18.03 -10.81
C VAL A 329 -7.16 -17.87 -9.97
N LEU A 330 -7.63 -16.63 -9.76
CA LEU A 330 -8.91 -16.38 -9.09
C LEU A 330 -10.09 -16.92 -9.88
N LYS A 331 -10.10 -16.80 -11.22
CA LYS A 331 -11.14 -17.32 -12.10
C LYS A 331 -11.15 -18.86 -12.12
N ASP A 332 -9.99 -19.51 -12.00
CA ASP A 332 -9.86 -20.95 -11.90
C ASP A 332 -10.36 -21.49 -10.54
N GLY A 333 -10.74 -20.61 -9.61
CA GLY A 333 -11.37 -20.98 -8.34
C GLY A 333 -10.42 -21.10 -7.14
N TYR A 334 -9.14 -20.79 -7.28
CA TYR A 334 -8.20 -20.87 -6.15
C TYR A 334 -8.32 -19.66 -5.21
N ARG A 335 -8.33 -19.91 -3.90
CA ARG A 335 -8.50 -18.89 -2.85
C ARG A 335 -7.59 -19.15 -1.66
N THR A 336 -6.99 -18.12 -1.11
CA THR A 336 -6.48 -18.16 0.25
C THR A 336 -7.64 -18.01 1.24
N ILE A 337 -7.41 -18.36 2.51
CA ILE A 337 -8.47 -18.44 3.52
C ILE A 337 -9.22 -17.11 3.72
N ASP A 338 -8.54 -15.98 3.59
CA ASP A 338 -9.08 -14.61 3.77
C ASP A 338 -10.07 -14.17 2.69
N ILE A 339 -9.99 -14.80 1.50
CA ILE A 339 -10.83 -14.50 0.33
C ILE A 339 -11.76 -15.67 -0.04
N MET A 340 -11.95 -16.62 0.88
CA MET A 340 -12.94 -17.68 0.72
C MET A 340 -14.37 -17.14 0.78
N PRO A 341 -15.30 -17.66 -0.04
CA PRO A 341 -16.72 -17.33 0.08
C PRO A 341 -17.26 -17.62 1.48
N GLN A 342 -18.19 -16.82 1.95
CA GLN A 342 -18.82 -17.01 3.27
C GLN A 342 -19.87 -18.15 3.24
N GLU A 343 -20.57 -18.32 2.13
CA GLU A 343 -21.65 -19.28 1.95
C GLU A 343 -21.09 -20.69 1.68
N GLU A 344 -21.57 -21.72 2.40
CA GLU A 344 -21.03 -23.10 2.34
C GLU A 344 -21.21 -23.76 0.97
N ASP A 345 -22.32 -23.50 0.28
CA ASP A 345 -22.57 -24.01 -1.08
C ASP A 345 -21.59 -23.44 -2.10
N LYS A 346 -21.13 -22.21 -1.91
CA LYS A 346 -20.15 -21.55 -2.76
C LYS A 346 -18.71 -21.96 -2.43
N LYS A 347 -18.42 -22.31 -1.17
CA LYS A 347 -17.12 -22.85 -0.78
C LYS A 347 -16.76 -24.13 -1.55
N SER A 348 -17.76 -24.94 -1.88
CA SER A 348 -17.56 -26.19 -2.65
C SER A 348 -17.15 -25.95 -4.11
N ALA A 349 -17.32 -24.73 -4.63
CA ALA A 349 -16.96 -24.36 -6.00
C ALA A 349 -15.53 -23.81 -6.14
N VAL A 350 -14.82 -23.62 -5.02
CA VAL A 350 -13.46 -23.07 -4.98
C VAL A 350 -12.52 -23.96 -4.17
N GLU A 351 -11.23 -23.88 -4.46
CA GLU A 351 -10.18 -24.62 -3.75
C GLU A 351 -9.40 -23.68 -2.84
N GLN A 352 -9.33 -24.00 -1.54
CA GLN A 352 -8.51 -23.27 -0.59
C GLN A 352 -7.05 -23.70 -0.74
N VAL A 353 -6.16 -22.72 -0.88
CA VAL A 353 -4.72 -22.91 -1.02
C VAL A 353 -3.95 -22.10 0.01
N GLY A 354 -2.74 -22.55 0.34
CA GLY A 354 -1.82 -21.82 1.20
C GLY A 354 -0.98 -20.80 0.43
N THR A 355 -0.14 -20.07 1.19
CA THR A 355 0.74 -19.00 0.68
C THR A 355 1.62 -19.47 -0.48
N SER A 356 2.41 -20.54 -0.27
CA SER A 356 3.33 -21.06 -1.27
C SER A 356 2.61 -21.61 -2.50
N GLN A 357 1.51 -22.33 -2.29
CA GLN A 357 0.73 -22.90 -3.39
C GLN A 357 0.11 -21.81 -4.27
N MET A 358 -0.34 -20.68 -3.69
CA MET A 358 -0.83 -19.55 -4.47
C MET A 358 0.26 -18.98 -5.37
N GLY A 359 1.49 -18.81 -4.84
CA GLY A 359 2.64 -18.37 -5.64
C GLY A 359 3.01 -19.34 -6.76
N ASP A 360 2.99 -20.65 -6.49
CA ASP A 360 3.24 -21.71 -7.49
C ASP A 360 2.22 -21.66 -8.63
N LEU A 361 0.93 -21.56 -8.31
CA LEU A 361 -0.16 -21.45 -9.28
C LEU A 361 -0.04 -20.20 -10.19
N ILE A 362 0.46 -19.10 -9.64
CA ILE A 362 0.74 -17.89 -10.41
C ILE A 362 1.94 -18.11 -11.33
N CYS A 363 3.04 -18.69 -10.83
CA CYS A 363 4.22 -18.99 -11.62
C CYS A 363 3.95 -19.92 -12.80
N GLU A 364 3.17 -20.98 -12.57
CA GLU A 364 2.81 -21.95 -13.62
C GLU A 364 2.05 -21.33 -14.81
N ARG A 365 1.45 -20.18 -14.61
CA ARG A 365 0.63 -19.49 -15.61
C ARG A 365 1.33 -18.27 -16.24
N ILE A 366 2.46 -17.81 -15.67
CA ILE A 366 3.31 -16.78 -16.28
C ILE A 366 4.01 -17.36 -17.51
#